data_c366716f8f9acfafb7e8708377327d4d
#
_entry.id   c366716f8f9acfafb7e8708377327d4d
#
_cell.length_a   1.000
_cell.length_b   1.000
_cell.length_c   1.000
_cell.angle_alpha   90.00
_cell.angle_beta   90.00
_cell.angle_gamma   90.00
#
_symmetry.space_group_name_H-M   'P 1'
#
loop_
_entity.id
_entity.type
_entity.pdbx_description
1 polymer ?
#
loop_
_entity_poly.entity_id
_entity_poly.type
_entity_poly.pdbx_seq_one_letter_code
_entity_poly.pdbx_strand_id
1 'polypeptide(L)'
;EGIADHSGATPMGFRKDALVSAARLVIAIEEAATNEAESGTVATVGVLDVEPSSINVVPGKATLWVDLRGVDEESINCALSDIRDAVSEIAKNDSITITMDMLTADNPVALSEELAAKLDVICAAKGIAYRHMNSGAGHDAMHMAKLAPASMLFVPCKGGISHNPAEYADNEDICLAIEILAEAVK
;
A
#
# COMPACT_ATOMS: atom_id res chain seq x y z
N GLU A 1 -13.24 -18.62 -4.57
CA GLU A 1 -14.02 -19.42 -5.52
C GLU A 1 -15.37 -19.80 -4.93
N GLY A 2 -16.44 -19.52 -5.69
CA GLY A 2 -17.82 -19.86 -5.41
C GLY A 2 -18.36 -20.80 -6.49
N ILE A 3 -19.64 -20.61 -6.89
CA ILE A 3 -20.27 -21.43 -7.92
C ILE A 3 -21.03 -20.51 -8.87
N ALA A 4 -20.64 -20.52 -10.16
CA ALA A 4 -21.38 -19.82 -11.20
C ALA A 4 -22.71 -20.51 -11.45
N ASP A 5 -23.80 -19.74 -11.46
CA ASP A 5 -25.15 -20.25 -11.66
C ASP A 5 -26.08 -19.20 -12.26
N HIS A 6 -27.26 -19.59 -12.70
CA HIS A 6 -28.22 -18.68 -13.31
C HIS A 6 -28.80 -17.71 -12.28
N SER A 7 -28.62 -16.39 -12.48
CA SER A 7 -28.98 -15.35 -11.51
C SER A 7 -30.49 -15.32 -11.16
N GLY A 8 -31.36 -15.66 -12.10
CA GLY A 8 -32.82 -15.68 -11.90
C GLY A 8 -33.38 -17.01 -11.38
N ALA A 9 -32.63 -18.11 -11.53
CA ALA A 9 -33.10 -19.44 -11.15
C ALA A 9 -32.56 -19.91 -9.80
N THR A 10 -31.44 -19.36 -9.32
CA THR A 10 -30.80 -19.76 -8.06
C THR A 10 -31.29 -18.89 -6.92
N PRO A 11 -32.05 -19.44 -5.94
CA PRO A 11 -32.50 -18.65 -4.77
C PRO A 11 -31.33 -18.13 -3.95
N MET A 12 -31.51 -16.97 -3.29
CA MET A 12 -30.46 -16.27 -2.53
C MET A 12 -29.73 -17.16 -1.53
N GLY A 13 -30.47 -17.98 -0.76
CA GLY A 13 -29.89 -18.86 0.28
C GLY A 13 -29.07 -20.04 -0.24
N PHE A 14 -29.04 -20.29 -1.56
CA PHE A 14 -28.26 -21.38 -2.18
C PHE A 14 -27.06 -20.89 -2.98
N ARG A 15 -26.90 -19.55 -3.08
CA ARG A 15 -25.80 -18.96 -3.84
C ARG A 15 -24.48 -19.10 -3.10
N LYS A 16 -23.43 -19.37 -3.87
CA LYS A 16 -22.04 -19.23 -3.47
C LYS A 16 -21.41 -18.17 -4.35
N ASP A 17 -21.76 -16.93 -4.08
CA ASP A 17 -21.43 -15.77 -4.90
C ASP A 17 -20.03 -15.24 -4.55
N ALA A 18 -19.07 -15.51 -5.44
CA ALA A 18 -17.69 -15.09 -5.23
C ALA A 18 -17.51 -13.57 -5.20
N LEU A 19 -18.34 -12.81 -5.93
CA LEU A 19 -18.24 -11.35 -5.95
C LEU A 19 -18.74 -10.73 -4.64
N VAL A 20 -19.83 -11.24 -4.08
CA VAL A 20 -20.33 -10.73 -2.80
C VAL A 20 -19.33 -10.99 -1.68
N SER A 21 -18.71 -12.18 -1.66
CA SER A 21 -17.64 -12.48 -0.71
C SER A 21 -16.40 -11.62 -0.92
N ALA A 22 -16.02 -11.37 -2.18
CA ALA A 22 -14.92 -10.46 -2.51
C ALA A 22 -15.21 -9.02 -2.04
N ALA A 23 -16.44 -8.53 -2.22
CA ALA A 23 -16.84 -7.20 -1.75
C ALA A 23 -16.74 -7.06 -0.22
N ARG A 24 -17.13 -8.11 0.53
CA ARG A 24 -16.93 -8.15 2.00
C ARG A 24 -15.45 -8.12 2.36
N LEU A 25 -14.62 -8.86 1.62
CA LEU A 25 -13.18 -8.89 1.85
C LEU A 25 -12.53 -7.53 1.53
N VAL A 26 -12.97 -6.81 0.50
CA VAL A 26 -12.51 -5.44 0.21
C VAL A 26 -12.74 -4.51 1.40
N ILE A 27 -13.95 -4.57 2.00
CA ILE A 27 -14.28 -3.76 3.17
C ILE A 27 -13.43 -4.17 4.38
N ALA A 28 -13.27 -5.46 4.63
CA ALA A 28 -12.46 -5.96 5.73
C ALA A 28 -10.98 -5.56 5.60
N ILE A 29 -10.44 -5.52 4.38
CA ILE A 29 -9.07 -5.05 4.11
C ILE A 29 -8.94 -3.55 4.41
N GLU A 30 -9.92 -2.74 4.03
CA GLU A 30 -9.95 -1.32 4.35
C GLU A 30 -10.02 -1.09 5.86
N GLU A 31 -10.89 -1.83 6.56
CA GLU A 31 -11.03 -1.77 8.01
C GLU A 31 -9.73 -2.16 8.74
N ALA A 32 -9.10 -3.25 8.34
CA ALA A 32 -7.83 -3.71 8.91
C ALA A 32 -6.72 -2.63 8.80
N ALA A 33 -6.59 -2.00 7.63
CA ALA A 33 -5.64 -0.91 7.46
C ALA A 33 -6.04 0.37 8.22
N THR A 34 -7.33 0.65 8.32
CA THR A 34 -7.83 1.82 9.05
C THR A 34 -7.54 1.71 10.55
N ASN A 35 -7.63 0.51 11.13
CA ASN A 35 -7.29 0.24 12.52
C ASN A 35 -5.81 0.53 12.83
N GLU A 36 -4.94 0.40 11.83
CA GLU A 36 -3.50 0.60 11.93
C GLU A 36 -3.02 1.94 11.32
N ALA A 37 -3.95 2.82 10.92
CA ALA A 37 -3.63 4.06 10.20
C ALA A 37 -2.75 5.03 11.01
N GLU A 38 -2.89 5.06 12.34
CA GLU A 38 -2.05 5.90 13.22
C GLU A 38 -0.59 5.48 13.19
N SER A 39 -0.30 4.18 12.94
CA SER A 39 1.05 3.63 12.76
C SER A 39 1.56 3.75 11.33
N GLY A 40 0.76 4.34 10.43
CA GLY A 40 1.13 4.61 9.03
C GLY A 40 0.97 3.41 8.09
N THR A 41 0.17 2.42 8.47
CA THR A 41 -0.18 1.29 7.60
C THR A 41 -1.36 1.67 6.70
N VAL A 42 -1.27 1.29 5.43
CA VAL A 42 -2.32 1.50 4.42
C VAL A 42 -2.53 0.22 3.61
N ALA A 43 -3.75 -0.02 3.15
CA ALA A 43 -4.05 -1.09 2.21
C ALA A 43 -4.93 -0.61 1.07
N THR A 44 -4.70 -1.17 -0.11
CA THR A 44 -5.48 -0.88 -1.30
C THR A 44 -5.79 -2.16 -2.05
N VAL A 45 -7.05 -2.39 -2.38
CA VAL A 45 -7.45 -3.39 -3.37
C VAL A 45 -7.44 -2.71 -4.73
N GLY A 46 -6.32 -2.83 -5.45
CA GLY A 46 -6.10 -2.12 -6.71
C GLY A 46 -6.76 -2.79 -7.92
N VAL A 47 -7.03 -4.11 -7.82
CA VAL A 47 -7.67 -4.88 -8.91
C VAL A 47 -8.67 -5.84 -8.30
N LEU A 48 -9.82 -5.96 -8.96
CA LEU A 48 -10.85 -6.97 -8.70
C LEU A 48 -11.34 -7.52 -10.05
N ASP A 49 -10.96 -8.76 -10.34
CA ASP A 49 -11.43 -9.49 -11.52
C ASP A 49 -12.53 -10.46 -11.14
N VAL A 50 -13.55 -10.56 -12.00
CA VAL A 50 -14.75 -11.35 -11.75
C VAL A 50 -15.07 -12.25 -12.96
N GLU A 51 -15.31 -13.53 -12.69
CA GLU A 51 -15.67 -14.50 -13.73
C GLU A 51 -17.06 -15.14 -13.45
N PRO A 52 -17.90 -15.30 -14.46
CA PRO A 52 -17.69 -15.07 -15.89
C PRO A 52 -17.97 -13.62 -16.36
N SER A 53 -18.16 -12.65 -15.47
CA SER A 53 -18.44 -11.24 -15.82
C SER A 53 -19.68 -11.06 -16.70
N SER A 54 -20.76 -11.75 -16.34
CA SER A 54 -22.03 -11.74 -17.06
C SER A 54 -23.18 -11.33 -16.16
N ILE A 55 -24.03 -10.40 -16.62
CA ILE A 55 -25.10 -9.79 -15.82
C ILE A 55 -26.14 -10.78 -15.29
N ASN A 56 -26.31 -11.90 -15.94
CA ASN A 56 -27.32 -12.92 -15.61
C ASN A 56 -26.73 -14.20 -15.01
N VAL A 57 -25.48 -14.17 -14.54
CA VAL A 57 -24.79 -15.28 -13.90
C VAL A 57 -24.28 -14.85 -12.53
N VAL A 58 -24.53 -15.67 -11.49
CA VAL A 58 -23.90 -15.54 -10.18
C VAL A 58 -22.40 -15.77 -10.37
N PRO A 59 -21.52 -14.85 -9.94
CA PRO A 59 -20.08 -15.02 -10.13
C PRO A 59 -19.51 -16.24 -9.39
N GLY A 60 -18.79 -17.08 -10.15
CA GLY A 60 -18.17 -18.30 -9.63
C GLY A 60 -16.73 -18.08 -9.16
N LYS A 61 -16.08 -17.00 -9.62
CA LYS A 61 -14.72 -16.67 -9.21
C LYS A 61 -14.54 -15.18 -9.12
N ALA A 62 -13.81 -14.74 -8.10
CA ALA A 62 -13.30 -13.38 -7.99
C ALA A 62 -11.83 -13.44 -7.58
N THR A 63 -11.00 -12.54 -8.14
CA THR A 63 -9.58 -12.43 -7.82
C THR A 63 -9.28 -10.98 -7.45
N LEU A 64 -8.64 -10.79 -6.29
CA LEU A 64 -8.24 -9.48 -5.78
C LEU A 64 -6.72 -9.37 -5.76
N TRP A 65 -6.19 -8.20 -6.11
CA TRP A 65 -4.81 -7.84 -5.85
C TRP A 65 -4.78 -6.74 -4.80
N VAL A 66 -4.07 -7.05 -3.71
CA VAL A 66 -4.01 -6.21 -2.52
C VAL A 66 -2.59 -5.71 -2.34
N ASP A 67 -2.45 -4.41 -2.17
CA ASP A 67 -1.22 -3.75 -1.76
C ASP A 67 -1.37 -3.32 -0.29
N LEU A 68 -0.65 -3.98 0.61
CA LEU A 68 -0.56 -3.66 2.04
C LEU A 68 0.85 -3.18 2.33
N ARG A 69 0.99 -1.96 2.83
CA ARG A 69 2.27 -1.37 3.16
C ARG A 69 2.19 -0.45 4.37
N GLY A 70 3.33 -0.19 4.99
CA GLY A 70 3.45 0.69 6.15
C GLY A 70 4.91 1.00 6.45
N VAL A 71 5.13 1.76 7.51
CA VAL A 71 6.46 2.14 8.01
C VAL A 71 6.83 1.42 9.31
N ASP A 72 5.90 0.67 9.87
CA ASP A 72 6.05 -0.14 11.08
C ASP A 72 5.71 -1.61 10.77
N GLU A 73 6.65 -2.52 11.04
CA GLU A 73 6.49 -3.95 10.73
C GLU A 73 5.41 -4.60 11.60
N GLU A 74 5.29 -4.21 12.87
CA GLU A 74 4.30 -4.77 13.80
C GLU A 74 2.89 -4.40 13.34
N SER A 75 2.67 -3.14 12.98
CA SER A 75 1.41 -2.64 12.43
C SER A 75 1.00 -3.34 11.13
N ILE A 76 1.94 -3.55 10.20
CA ILE A 76 1.69 -4.32 8.98
C ILE A 76 1.25 -5.75 9.32
N ASN A 77 1.92 -6.39 10.28
CA ASN A 77 1.60 -7.76 10.70
C ASN A 77 0.25 -7.84 11.41
N CYS A 78 -0.14 -6.83 12.19
CA CYS A 78 -1.48 -6.73 12.79
C CYS A 78 -2.55 -6.67 11.70
N ALA A 79 -2.44 -5.73 10.75
CA ALA A 79 -3.39 -5.63 9.64
C ALA A 79 -3.46 -6.92 8.80
N LEU A 80 -2.32 -7.56 8.55
CA LEU A 80 -2.27 -8.83 7.82
C LEU A 80 -2.97 -9.97 8.59
N SER A 81 -2.85 -9.98 9.92
CA SER A 81 -3.56 -10.95 10.78
C SER A 81 -5.06 -10.77 10.69
N ASP A 82 -5.54 -9.53 10.80
CA ASP A 82 -6.97 -9.20 10.70
C ASP A 82 -7.54 -9.60 9.33
N ILE A 83 -6.78 -9.36 8.26
CA ILE A 83 -7.16 -9.80 6.90
C ILE A 83 -7.28 -11.33 6.82
N ARG A 84 -6.36 -12.07 7.41
CA ARG A 84 -6.42 -13.57 7.44
C ARG A 84 -7.61 -14.08 8.22
N ASP A 85 -7.95 -13.43 9.31
CA ASP A 85 -9.11 -13.78 10.11
C ASP A 85 -10.41 -13.50 9.33
N ALA A 86 -10.50 -12.34 8.65
CA ALA A 86 -11.61 -12.02 7.76
C ALA A 86 -11.76 -13.01 6.60
N VAL A 87 -10.65 -13.41 5.97
CA VAL A 87 -10.64 -14.46 4.93
C VAL A 87 -11.24 -15.75 5.46
N SER A 88 -10.84 -16.19 6.66
CA SER A 88 -11.31 -17.43 7.28
C SER A 88 -12.79 -17.35 7.64
N GLU A 89 -13.24 -16.23 8.17
CA GLU A 89 -14.62 -15.99 8.56
C GLU A 89 -15.55 -15.93 7.33
N ILE A 90 -15.18 -15.14 6.31
CA ILE A 90 -15.96 -14.99 5.07
C ILE A 90 -16.05 -16.34 4.35
N ALA A 91 -14.95 -17.09 4.22
CA ALA A 91 -14.95 -18.40 3.58
C ALA A 91 -15.93 -19.36 4.25
N LYS A 92 -15.97 -19.37 5.58
CA LYS A 92 -16.89 -20.19 6.37
C LYS A 92 -18.34 -19.73 6.23
N ASN A 93 -18.61 -18.44 6.39
CA ASN A 93 -19.97 -17.89 6.41
C ASN A 93 -20.66 -17.99 5.05
N ASP A 94 -19.92 -17.75 3.98
CA ASP A 94 -20.42 -17.78 2.60
C ASP A 94 -20.29 -19.17 1.96
N SER A 95 -19.66 -20.13 2.65
CA SER A 95 -19.42 -21.49 2.16
C SER A 95 -18.68 -21.50 0.82
N ILE A 96 -17.65 -20.65 0.68
CA ILE A 96 -16.77 -20.55 -0.48
C ILE A 96 -15.34 -20.97 -0.14
N THR A 97 -14.50 -21.14 -1.14
CA THR A 97 -13.06 -21.35 -0.96
C THR A 97 -12.31 -20.04 -1.24
N ILE A 98 -11.52 -19.59 -0.28
CA ILE A 98 -10.60 -18.45 -0.47
C ILE A 98 -9.17 -18.95 -0.32
N THR A 99 -8.33 -18.67 -1.30
CA THR A 99 -6.88 -18.87 -1.23
C THR A 99 -6.21 -17.50 -1.17
N MET A 100 -5.14 -17.38 -0.41
CA MET A 100 -4.37 -16.17 -0.26
C MET A 100 -2.89 -16.47 -0.49
N ASP A 101 -2.31 -15.84 -1.49
CA ASP A 101 -0.90 -15.98 -1.84
C ASP A 101 -0.16 -14.67 -1.57
N MET A 102 0.98 -14.76 -0.90
CA MET A 102 1.89 -13.62 -0.70
C MET A 102 2.83 -13.55 -1.89
N LEU A 103 2.71 -12.49 -2.70
CA LEU A 103 3.54 -12.30 -3.89
C LEU A 103 4.90 -11.71 -3.55
N THR A 104 4.92 -10.73 -2.65
CA THR A 104 6.13 -10.07 -2.13
C THR A 104 5.93 -9.72 -0.66
N ALA A 105 7.01 -9.71 0.10
CA ALA A 105 7.02 -9.24 1.48
C ALA A 105 8.37 -8.57 1.76
N ASP A 106 8.38 -7.25 1.75
CA ASP A 106 9.53 -6.44 2.11
C ASP A 106 9.24 -5.69 3.41
N ASN A 107 10.14 -5.82 4.38
CA ASN A 107 10.03 -5.08 5.63
C ASN A 107 10.39 -3.62 5.45
N PRO A 108 9.80 -2.69 6.23
CA PRO A 108 10.23 -1.31 6.30
C PRO A 108 11.72 -1.21 6.63
N VAL A 109 12.41 -0.24 6.04
CA VAL A 109 13.84 -0.04 6.25
C VAL A 109 14.09 1.35 6.82
N ALA A 110 14.70 1.41 8.01
CA ALA A 110 15.17 2.65 8.58
C ALA A 110 16.39 3.16 7.81
N LEU A 111 16.35 4.41 7.37
CA LEU A 111 17.47 5.08 6.75
C LEU A 111 18.39 5.70 7.79
N SER A 112 19.58 6.16 7.37
CA SER A 112 20.62 6.68 8.25
C SER A 112 20.20 8.01 8.89
N GLU A 113 20.05 8.00 10.23
CA GLU A 113 19.81 9.20 11.02
C GLU A 113 21.00 10.18 10.94
N GLU A 114 22.23 9.67 10.84
CA GLU A 114 23.44 10.49 10.72
C GLU A 114 23.43 11.30 9.44
N LEU A 115 23.06 10.68 8.30
CA LEU A 115 22.95 11.39 7.03
C LEU A 115 21.76 12.36 7.03
N ALA A 116 20.64 12.01 7.65
CA ALA A 116 19.52 12.91 7.82
C ALA A 116 19.93 14.15 8.64
N ALA A 117 20.62 13.96 9.77
CA ALA A 117 21.13 15.06 10.59
C ALA A 117 22.15 15.96 9.83
N LYS A 118 22.97 15.38 8.95
CA LYS A 118 23.86 16.16 8.08
C LYS A 118 23.06 17.07 7.14
N LEU A 119 21.98 16.54 6.55
CA LEU A 119 21.08 17.35 5.70
C LEU A 119 20.38 18.45 6.50
N ASP A 120 19.97 18.18 7.75
CA ASP A 120 19.38 19.17 8.65
C ASP A 120 20.31 20.35 8.88
N VAL A 121 21.58 20.09 9.19
CA VAL A 121 22.60 21.13 9.40
C VAL A 121 22.77 21.99 8.15
N ILE A 122 22.79 21.39 6.97
CA ILE A 122 22.92 22.10 5.69
C ILE A 122 21.69 22.99 5.43
N CYS A 123 20.49 22.45 5.63
CA CYS A 123 19.25 23.19 5.46
C CYS A 123 19.17 24.37 6.44
N ALA A 124 19.49 24.16 7.72
CA ALA A 124 19.49 25.19 8.73
C ALA A 124 20.49 26.31 8.41
N ALA A 125 21.71 25.97 7.99
CA ALA A 125 22.74 26.94 7.61
C ALA A 125 22.35 27.81 6.41
N LYS A 126 21.52 27.28 5.52
CA LYS A 126 20.98 27.99 4.34
C LYS A 126 19.64 28.69 4.63
N GLY A 127 19.06 28.56 5.81
CA GLY A 127 17.75 29.11 6.15
C GLY A 127 16.58 28.44 5.41
N ILE A 128 16.75 27.19 4.99
CA ILE A 128 15.75 26.43 4.26
C ILE A 128 14.82 25.74 5.26
N ALA A 129 13.51 25.95 5.11
CA ALA A 129 12.51 25.23 5.89
C ALA A 129 12.42 23.77 5.40
N TYR A 130 12.44 22.81 6.31
CA TYR A 130 12.34 21.39 6.02
C TYR A 130 11.52 20.66 7.08
N ARG A 131 11.17 19.42 6.81
CA ARG A 131 10.55 18.49 7.76
C ARG A 131 11.03 17.07 7.53
N HIS A 132 11.10 16.30 8.61
CA HIS A 132 11.25 14.86 8.51
C HIS A 132 9.93 14.21 8.11
N MET A 133 10.01 13.18 7.28
CA MET A 133 8.86 12.40 6.85
C MET A 133 9.28 11.00 6.45
N ASN A 134 8.38 10.05 6.64
CA ASN A 134 8.55 8.70 6.14
C ASN A 134 8.14 8.64 4.66
N SER A 135 8.73 7.72 3.91
CA SER A 135 8.26 7.35 2.57
C SER A 135 7.29 6.17 2.69
N GLY A 136 6.06 6.32 2.21
CA GLY A 136 5.13 5.22 2.03
C GLY A 136 5.38 4.42 0.74
N ALA A 137 6.33 4.85 -0.11
CA ALA A 137 6.71 4.16 -1.33
C ALA A 137 8.04 3.44 -1.15
N GLY A 138 8.20 2.27 -1.78
CA GLY A 138 9.48 1.60 -1.89
C GLY A 138 10.44 2.37 -2.79
N HIS A 139 11.71 2.46 -2.41
CA HIS A 139 12.78 3.13 -3.14
C HIS A 139 14.04 2.27 -3.15
N ASP A 140 14.90 2.51 -4.13
CA ASP A 140 16.24 1.90 -4.20
C ASP A 140 17.07 2.18 -2.94
N ALA A 141 16.79 3.28 -2.24
CA ALA A 141 17.40 3.59 -0.95
C ALA A 141 17.20 2.47 0.10
N MET A 142 16.10 1.72 0.07
CA MET A 142 15.87 0.56 0.95
C MET A 142 16.90 -0.55 0.67
N HIS A 143 17.24 -0.77 -0.59
CA HIS A 143 18.23 -1.76 -0.99
C HIS A 143 19.64 -1.27 -0.68
N MET A 144 19.91 0.00 -0.93
CA MET A 144 21.21 0.61 -0.63
C MET A 144 21.50 0.65 0.87
N ALA A 145 20.48 0.89 1.71
CA ALA A 145 20.62 0.90 3.16
C ALA A 145 21.09 -0.44 3.76
N LYS A 146 20.92 -1.55 3.03
CA LYS A 146 21.46 -2.86 3.40
C LYS A 146 22.97 -2.98 3.16
N LEU A 147 23.55 -2.08 2.37
CA LEU A 147 24.96 -2.12 1.94
C LEU A 147 25.78 -0.98 2.56
N ALA A 148 25.18 0.20 2.73
CA ALA A 148 25.83 1.39 3.26
C ALA A 148 24.77 2.34 3.87
N PRO A 149 25.17 3.29 4.74
CA PRO A 149 24.27 4.34 5.19
C PRO A 149 23.64 5.06 4.01
N ALA A 150 22.31 5.15 3.98
CA ALA A 150 21.54 5.80 2.93
C ALA A 150 20.55 6.80 3.54
N SER A 151 20.25 7.86 2.81
CA SER A 151 19.21 8.83 3.15
C SER A 151 18.51 9.28 1.88
N MET A 152 17.38 9.96 2.02
CA MET A 152 16.61 10.51 0.91
C MET A 152 16.26 11.96 1.17
N LEU A 153 16.21 12.75 0.10
CA LEU A 153 15.72 14.12 0.10
C LEU A 153 14.52 14.19 -0.84
N PHE A 154 13.37 14.60 -0.31
CA PHE A 154 12.18 14.85 -1.10
C PHE A 154 12.11 16.32 -1.52
N VAL A 155 11.58 16.55 -2.71
CA VAL A 155 11.24 17.89 -3.22
C VAL A 155 9.72 18.04 -3.17
N PRO A 156 9.20 19.28 -2.96
CA PRO A 156 7.76 19.53 -3.02
C PRO A 156 7.20 19.14 -4.39
N CYS A 157 6.06 18.47 -4.38
CA CYS A 157 5.30 18.15 -5.58
C CYS A 157 3.99 18.93 -5.60
N LYS A 158 3.63 19.50 -6.73
CA LYS A 158 2.45 20.33 -6.90
C LYS A 158 1.17 19.56 -6.56
N GLY A 159 0.47 20.02 -5.52
CA GLY A 159 -0.75 19.37 -5.02
C GLY A 159 -0.52 18.00 -4.38
N GLY A 160 0.73 17.56 -4.13
CA GLY A 160 1.04 16.23 -3.61
C GLY A 160 0.73 15.09 -4.59
N ILE A 161 0.60 15.41 -5.89
CA ILE A 161 0.23 14.44 -6.93
C ILE A 161 1.44 13.59 -7.29
N SER A 162 1.28 12.26 -7.27
CA SER A 162 2.26 11.29 -7.73
C SER A 162 1.61 10.19 -8.55
N HIS A 163 2.37 9.47 -9.39
CA HIS A 163 1.90 8.43 -10.32
C HIS A 163 0.78 8.92 -11.28
N ASN A 164 0.88 10.17 -11.70
CA ASN A 164 -0.11 10.82 -12.54
C ASN A 164 0.60 11.72 -13.58
N PRO A 165 0.10 11.85 -14.82
CA PRO A 165 0.68 12.75 -15.82
C PRO A 165 0.75 14.23 -15.41
N ALA A 166 0.01 14.64 -14.38
CA ALA A 166 0.03 15.99 -13.82
C ALA A 166 1.07 16.17 -12.69
N GLU A 167 1.86 15.14 -12.38
CA GLU A 167 2.95 15.21 -11.40
C GLU A 167 3.97 16.26 -11.84
N TYR A 168 4.29 17.18 -10.94
CA TYR A 168 5.17 18.31 -11.26
C TYR A 168 5.87 18.82 -9.99
N ALA A 169 7.16 19.09 -10.12
CA ALA A 169 7.94 19.82 -9.13
C ALA A 169 8.54 21.09 -9.77
N ASP A 170 8.61 22.17 -9.02
CA ASP A 170 9.18 23.43 -9.51
C ASP A 170 10.69 23.30 -9.71
N ASN A 171 11.22 23.90 -10.78
CA ASN A 171 12.65 23.85 -11.07
C ASN A 171 13.50 24.48 -9.96
N GLU A 172 12.99 25.47 -9.25
CA GLU A 172 13.67 26.11 -8.12
C GLU A 172 13.87 25.10 -6.97
N ASP A 173 12.85 24.31 -6.64
CA ASP A 173 12.92 23.26 -5.61
C ASP A 173 13.90 22.15 -6.02
N ILE A 174 13.90 21.75 -7.29
CA ILE A 174 14.83 20.76 -7.83
C ILE A 174 16.27 21.29 -7.73
N CYS A 175 16.53 22.53 -8.14
CA CYS A 175 17.86 23.14 -8.05
C CYS A 175 18.32 23.24 -6.60
N LEU A 176 17.43 23.63 -5.69
CA LEU A 176 17.73 23.70 -4.27
C LEU A 176 18.12 22.34 -3.69
N ALA A 177 17.38 21.27 -4.06
CA ALA A 177 17.69 19.92 -3.64
C ALA A 177 19.07 19.47 -4.16
N ILE A 178 19.42 19.79 -5.40
CA ILE A 178 20.74 19.50 -5.98
C ILE A 178 21.86 20.23 -5.20
N GLU A 179 21.66 21.49 -4.83
CA GLU A 179 22.62 22.25 -4.02
C GLU A 179 22.83 21.63 -2.63
N ILE A 180 21.74 21.18 -1.97
CA ILE A 180 21.82 20.52 -0.67
C ILE A 180 22.61 19.21 -0.80
N LEU A 181 22.29 18.37 -1.79
CA LEU A 181 22.99 17.13 -2.02
C LEU A 181 24.47 17.35 -2.37
N ALA A 182 24.78 18.33 -3.21
CA ALA A 182 26.16 18.68 -3.55
C ALA A 182 26.98 19.13 -2.32
N GLU A 183 26.35 19.76 -1.33
CA GLU A 183 27.01 20.13 -0.07
C GLU A 183 27.16 18.88 0.83
N ALA A 184 26.18 18.00 0.84
CA ALA A 184 26.18 16.79 1.67
C ALA A 184 27.29 15.79 1.28
N VAL A 185 27.75 15.78 0.05
CA VAL A 185 28.80 14.84 -0.44
C VAL A 185 30.23 15.40 -0.33
N LYS A 186 30.38 16.62 0.17
CA LYS A 186 31.69 17.20 0.54
C LYS A 186 32.15 16.72 1.91
#